data_d6bdee8cad58010830ef49de034a38f3
#
_entry.id   d6bdee8cad58010830ef49de034a38f3
#
_cell.length_a   1.000
_cell.length_b   1.000
_cell.length_c   1.000
_cell.angle_alpha   90.00
_cell.angle_beta   90.00
_cell.angle_gamma   90.00
#
_symmetry.space_group_name_H-M   'P 1'
#
loop_
_entity.id
_entity.type
_entity.pdbx_description
1 polymer ?
#
loop_
_entity_poly.entity_id
_entity_poly.type
_entity_poly.pdbx_seq_one_letter_code
_entity_poly.pdbx_strand_id
1 'polypeptide(L)'
;TVTAPGDARNSITTTAYQHRDGSIYIAAGRGYTPDGMITPHLAAPGVNVKVPLVRGGFGTRSGTSISAAQTAGIAALLFEWAIIRDNQPFFTGSGVKYYLQRGARREENMQYPNPEWGYGKVDLYHTFELLT
;
A
#
# COMPACT_ATOMS: atom_id res chain seq x y z
N THR A 1 4.28 13.53 -7.66
CA THR A 1 5.54 13.16 -8.34
C THR A 1 6.17 11.98 -7.61
N VAL A 2 6.34 10.87 -8.31
CA VAL A 2 7.00 9.67 -7.78
C VAL A 2 8.48 9.74 -8.15
N THR A 3 9.34 9.47 -7.17
CA THR A 3 10.80 9.51 -7.33
C THR A 3 11.42 8.15 -7.05
N ALA A 4 12.66 7.93 -7.51
CA ALA A 4 13.39 6.72 -7.21
C ALA A 4 13.55 6.52 -5.68
N PRO A 5 13.43 5.26 -5.19
CA PRO A 5 13.20 4.00 -5.91
C PRO A 5 11.72 3.67 -6.17
N GLY A 6 10.78 4.56 -5.88
CA GLY A 6 9.34 4.33 -6.02
C GLY A 6 8.88 4.11 -7.47
N ASP A 7 9.69 4.52 -8.44
CA ASP A 7 9.48 4.31 -9.86
C ASP A 7 10.04 2.97 -10.40
N ALA A 8 10.58 2.12 -9.53
CA ALA A 8 11.09 0.81 -9.94
C ALA A 8 9.93 -0.14 -10.31
N ARG A 9 10.12 -0.90 -11.41
CA ARG A 9 9.07 -1.76 -11.98
C ARG A 9 8.58 -2.85 -11.04
N ASN A 10 9.48 -3.41 -10.23
CA ASN A 10 9.17 -4.53 -9.34
C ASN A 10 8.85 -4.08 -7.90
N SER A 11 8.76 -2.78 -7.64
CA SER A 11 8.37 -2.25 -6.34
C SER A 11 6.83 -2.20 -6.18
N ILE A 12 6.39 -2.15 -4.93
CA ILE A 12 5.05 -1.73 -4.56
C ILE A 12 5.19 -0.32 -3.99
N THR A 13 4.72 0.66 -4.72
CA THR A 13 4.78 2.07 -4.32
C THR A 13 3.46 2.48 -3.70
N THR A 14 3.52 3.05 -2.51
CA THR A 14 2.33 3.46 -1.76
C THR A 14 2.26 4.96 -1.59
N THR A 15 1.04 5.47 -1.59
CA THR A 15 0.70 6.81 -1.13
C THR A 15 0.07 6.76 0.26
N ALA A 16 -0.13 7.91 0.87
CA ALA A 16 -0.67 8.03 2.22
C ALA A 16 -2.06 8.65 2.22
N TYR A 17 -2.92 8.17 3.13
CA TYR A 17 -4.18 8.82 3.43
C TYR A 17 -4.42 8.92 4.94
N GLN A 18 -5.32 9.83 5.34
CA GLN A 18 -5.78 9.97 6.72
C GLN A 18 -6.85 8.90 6.99
N HIS A 19 -6.56 7.96 7.88
CA HIS A 19 -7.46 6.84 8.16
C HIS A 19 -8.74 7.22 8.93
N ARG A 20 -8.76 8.40 9.57
CA ARG A 20 -9.92 8.85 10.34
C ARG A 20 -11.02 9.45 9.48
N ASP A 21 -10.65 10.26 8.48
CA ASP A 21 -11.59 10.96 7.59
C ASP A 21 -11.55 10.47 6.13
N GLY A 22 -10.58 9.62 5.79
CA GLY A 22 -10.41 9.06 4.44
C GLY A 22 -9.77 10.00 3.43
N SER A 23 -9.30 11.20 3.83
CA SER A 23 -8.70 12.16 2.91
C SER A 23 -7.30 11.77 2.47
N ILE A 24 -6.93 12.12 1.23
CA ILE A 24 -5.57 11.91 0.74
C ILE A 24 -4.57 12.81 1.48
N TYR A 25 -3.36 12.32 1.71
CA TYR A 25 -2.30 13.13 2.31
C TYR A 25 -1.81 14.17 1.31
N ILE A 26 -1.98 15.44 1.66
CA ILE A 26 -1.71 16.55 0.74
C ILE A 26 -0.23 16.64 0.30
N ALA A 27 0.68 16.22 1.17
CA ALA A 27 2.11 16.22 0.87
C ALA A 27 2.59 14.96 0.13
N ALA A 28 1.71 13.98 -0.13
CA ALA A 28 2.07 12.80 -0.90
C ALA A 28 2.32 13.15 -2.37
N GLY A 29 3.30 12.46 -2.97
CA GLY A 29 3.52 12.57 -4.41
C GLY A 29 2.34 12.04 -5.21
N ARG A 30 2.15 12.61 -6.39
CA ARG A 30 1.14 12.18 -7.37
C ARG A 30 1.84 11.44 -8.51
N GLY A 31 1.22 10.37 -9.00
CA GLY A 31 1.63 9.70 -10.25
C GLY A 31 1.06 10.42 -11.48
N TYR A 32 1.22 9.92 -12.66
CA TYR A 32 1.99 8.73 -12.96
C TYR A 32 3.47 9.07 -13.17
N THR A 33 4.32 8.04 -13.43
CA THR A 33 5.72 8.33 -13.83
C THR A 33 5.76 8.97 -15.22
N PRO A 34 6.84 9.69 -15.56
CA PRO A 34 6.97 10.32 -16.89
C PRO A 34 6.90 9.33 -18.07
N ASP A 35 7.30 8.07 -17.85
CA ASP A 35 7.22 6.99 -18.83
C ASP A 35 5.88 6.24 -18.82
N GLY A 36 4.90 6.74 -18.08
CA GLY A 36 3.52 6.24 -18.08
C GLY A 36 3.25 5.05 -17.17
N MET A 37 4.17 4.67 -16.28
CA MET A 37 3.89 3.61 -15.30
C MET A 37 2.83 4.07 -14.29
N ILE A 38 1.92 3.16 -13.94
CA ILE A 38 0.89 3.40 -12.95
C ILE A 38 1.51 3.32 -11.54
N THR A 39 1.73 4.49 -10.96
CA THR A 39 2.20 4.68 -9.57
C THR A 39 1.51 5.92 -8.99
N PRO A 40 1.23 5.98 -7.68
CA PRO A 40 1.40 4.88 -6.72
C PRO A 40 0.53 3.68 -7.07
N HIS A 41 0.87 2.51 -6.53
CA HIS A 41 0.06 1.29 -6.75
C HIS A 41 -1.12 1.23 -5.79
N LEU A 42 -0.90 1.65 -4.53
CA LEU A 42 -1.87 1.53 -3.45
C LEU A 42 -1.80 2.74 -2.52
N ALA A 43 -2.86 2.97 -1.79
CA ALA A 43 -2.91 3.91 -0.67
C ALA A 43 -2.99 3.15 0.66
N ALA A 44 -2.21 3.59 1.65
CA ALA A 44 -2.26 3.04 3.00
C ALA A 44 -2.30 4.18 4.04
N PRO A 45 -2.75 3.92 5.28
CA PRO A 45 -2.74 4.94 6.32
C PRO A 45 -1.34 5.52 6.52
N GLY A 46 -1.22 6.83 6.54
CA GLY A 46 0.08 7.50 6.66
C GLY A 46 0.00 8.90 7.26
N VAL A 47 -1.16 9.28 7.81
CA VAL A 47 -1.35 10.59 8.44
C VAL A 47 -1.81 10.39 9.87
N ASN A 48 -1.07 10.99 10.81
CA ASN A 48 -1.33 10.90 12.25
C ASN A 48 -1.46 9.45 12.76
N VAL A 49 -0.57 8.59 12.28
CA VAL A 49 -0.53 7.17 12.67
C VAL A 49 0.28 7.00 13.96
N LYS A 50 -0.25 6.20 14.87
CA LYS A 50 0.46 5.83 16.12
C LYS A 50 1.57 4.83 15.77
N VAL A 51 2.80 5.21 16.10
CA VAL A 51 4.01 4.44 15.80
C VAL A 51 4.90 4.32 17.04
N PRO A 52 5.72 3.26 17.16
CA PRO A 52 6.71 3.15 18.21
C PRO A 52 7.82 4.22 18.03
N LEU A 53 8.36 4.69 19.11
CA LEU A 53 9.44 5.69 19.14
C LEU A 53 10.78 5.04 19.47
N VAL A 54 11.87 5.63 18.97
CA VAL A 54 13.25 5.12 19.14
C VAL A 54 13.67 4.93 20.59
N ARG A 55 13.16 5.77 21.51
CA ARG A 55 13.50 5.72 22.95
C ARG A 55 12.43 5.01 23.78
N GLY A 56 11.56 4.25 23.15
CA GLY A 56 10.43 3.58 23.80
C GLY A 56 9.16 4.41 23.79
N GLY A 57 8.05 3.74 24.09
CA GLY A 57 6.71 4.35 24.00
C GLY A 57 6.22 4.53 22.57
N PHE A 58 5.15 5.31 22.42
CA PHE A 58 4.47 5.54 21.17
C PHE A 58 4.27 7.04 20.92
N GLY A 59 4.23 7.41 19.66
CA GLY A 59 3.91 8.78 19.24
C GLY A 59 3.18 8.76 17.90
N THR A 60 2.83 9.94 17.42
CA THR A 60 2.09 10.11 16.16
C THR A 60 3.03 10.62 15.08
N ARG A 61 2.99 10.01 13.90
CA ARG A 61 3.79 10.40 12.74
C ARG A 61 2.95 10.41 11.47
N SER A 62 3.38 11.24 10.51
CA SER A 62 2.79 11.32 9.18
C SER A 62 3.86 11.19 8.10
N GLY A 63 3.53 10.56 7.00
CA GLY A 63 4.39 10.40 5.84
C GLY A 63 4.06 9.16 5.02
N THR A 64 4.40 9.19 3.75
CA THR A 64 4.28 8.02 2.87
C THR A 64 5.20 6.87 3.30
N SER A 65 6.28 7.16 4.03
CA SER A 65 7.13 6.14 4.66
C SER A 65 6.36 5.28 5.69
N ILE A 66 5.40 5.88 6.41
CA ILE A 66 4.53 5.15 7.34
C ILE A 66 3.61 4.19 6.57
N SER A 67 3.04 4.66 5.46
CA SER A 67 2.23 3.83 4.56
C SER A 67 3.03 2.67 3.98
N ALA A 68 4.26 2.93 3.54
CA ALA A 68 5.16 1.91 3.02
C ALA A 68 5.49 0.84 4.09
N ALA A 69 5.78 1.24 5.32
CA ALA A 69 6.05 0.32 6.41
C ALA A 69 4.86 -0.58 6.75
N GLN A 70 3.64 -0.04 6.76
CA GLN A 70 2.42 -0.83 6.96
C GLN A 70 2.18 -1.81 5.81
N THR A 71 2.37 -1.37 4.57
CA THR A 71 2.22 -2.25 3.40
C THR A 71 3.26 -3.36 3.40
N ALA A 72 4.49 -3.10 3.85
CA ALA A 72 5.50 -4.13 4.04
C ALA A 72 5.08 -5.19 5.08
N GLY A 73 4.49 -4.76 6.19
CA GLY A 73 3.91 -5.68 7.19
C GLY A 73 2.78 -6.54 6.62
N ILE A 74 1.92 -5.95 5.82
CA ILE A 74 0.84 -6.65 5.11
C ILE A 74 1.40 -7.68 4.13
N ALA A 75 2.44 -7.32 3.37
CA ALA A 75 3.13 -8.24 2.47
C ALA A 75 3.76 -9.43 3.22
N ALA A 76 4.33 -9.18 4.39
CA ALA A 76 4.88 -10.23 5.24
C ALA A 76 3.81 -11.23 5.71
N LEU A 77 2.61 -10.76 6.06
CA LEU A 77 1.47 -11.62 6.42
C LEU A 77 1.00 -12.47 5.23
N LEU A 78 0.99 -11.91 4.03
CA LEU A 78 0.68 -12.68 2.81
C LEU A 78 1.72 -13.76 2.52
N PHE A 79 3.01 -13.45 2.69
CA PHE A 79 4.08 -14.44 2.53
C PHE A 79 4.05 -15.51 3.64
N GLU A 80 3.73 -15.15 4.87
CA GLU A 80 3.53 -16.14 5.94
C GLU A 80 2.43 -17.13 5.55
N TRP A 81 1.27 -16.62 5.17
CA TRP A 81 0.14 -17.45 4.75
C TRP A 81 0.47 -18.33 3.54
N ALA A 82 1.10 -17.75 2.52
CA ALA A 82 1.36 -18.45 1.27
C ALA A 82 2.47 -19.50 1.41
N ILE A 83 3.63 -19.10 1.94
CA ILE A 83 4.85 -19.90 1.93
C ILE A 83 5.02 -20.68 3.23
N ILE A 84 4.94 -20.01 4.39
CA ILE A 84 5.20 -20.67 5.68
C ILE A 84 4.10 -21.65 6.04
N ARG A 85 2.85 -21.31 5.72
CA ARG A 85 1.68 -22.20 5.95
C ARG A 85 1.35 -23.07 4.74
N ASP A 86 2.20 -23.07 3.71
CA ASP A 86 2.14 -23.94 2.53
C ASP A 86 0.82 -23.87 1.72
N ASN A 87 0.14 -22.71 1.76
CA ASN A 87 -1.07 -22.52 0.96
C ASN A 87 -0.77 -22.25 -0.53
N GLN A 88 0.31 -21.51 -0.80
CA GLN A 88 0.81 -21.23 -2.14
C GLN A 88 2.35 -21.14 -2.14
N PRO A 89 3.07 -22.27 -2.15
CA PRO A 89 4.52 -22.32 -1.95
C PRO A 89 5.34 -21.53 -2.98
N PHE A 90 4.79 -21.29 -4.17
CA PHE A 90 5.43 -20.55 -5.25
C PHE A 90 5.00 -19.07 -5.32
N PHE A 91 4.39 -18.56 -4.26
CA PHE A 91 3.94 -17.17 -4.19
C PHE A 91 5.12 -16.21 -4.28
N THR A 92 4.99 -15.14 -5.08
CA THR A 92 6.07 -14.20 -5.37
C THR A 92 5.69 -12.77 -4.98
N GLY A 93 6.66 -11.84 -4.97
CA GLY A 93 6.40 -10.42 -4.80
C GLY A 93 5.43 -9.85 -5.85
N SER A 94 5.48 -10.35 -7.08
CA SER A 94 4.50 -10.00 -8.12
C SER A 94 3.10 -10.49 -7.75
N GLY A 95 2.98 -11.64 -7.13
CA GLY A 95 1.73 -12.15 -6.59
C GLY A 95 1.18 -11.25 -5.48
N VAL A 96 2.02 -10.83 -4.53
CA VAL A 96 1.64 -9.86 -3.49
C VAL A 96 1.07 -8.60 -4.11
N LYS A 97 1.79 -8.00 -5.04
CA LYS A 97 1.37 -6.78 -5.75
C LYS A 97 0.02 -6.97 -6.43
N TYR A 98 -0.13 -8.05 -7.19
CA TYR A 98 -1.34 -8.36 -7.94
C TYR A 98 -2.57 -8.49 -7.01
N TYR A 99 -2.46 -9.29 -5.95
CA TYR A 99 -3.59 -9.52 -5.06
C TYR A 99 -3.93 -8.32 -4.19
N LEU A 100 -2.94 -7.53 -3.75
CA LEU A 100 -3.20 -6.28 -3.04
C LEU A 100 -3.91 -5.25 -3.92
N GLN A 101 -3.54 -5.17 -5.20
CA GLN A 101 -4.24 -4.30 -6.15
C GLN A 101 -5.69 -4.75 -6.40
N ARG A 102 -5.92 -6.04 -6.52
CA ARG A 102 -7.28 -6.59 -6.70
C ARG A 102 -8.14 -6.46 -5.45
N GLY A 103 -7.56 -6.69 -4.28
CA GLY A 103 -8.24 -6.58 -2.99
C GLY A 103 -8.39 -5.15 -2.47
N ALA A 104 -7.84 -4.16 -3.15
CA ALA A 104 -7.90 -2.77 -2.72
C ALA A 104 -9.33 -2.26 -2.63
N ARG A 105 -9.62 -1.52 -1.56
CA ARG A 105 -10.92 -0.86 -1.37
C ARG A 105 -11.02 0.37 -2.26
N ARG A 106 -12.13 0.50 -2.96
CA ARG A 106 -12.42 1.56 -3.92
C ARG A 106 -13.71 2.29 -3.57
N GLU A 107 -13.71 3.59 -3.82
CA GLU A 107 -14.92 4.42 -3.70
C GLU A 107 -15.71 4.35 -5.01
N GLU A 108 -17.03 4.26 -4.92
CA GLU A 108 -17.91 4.08 -6.10
C GLU A 108 -17.88 5.28 -7.07
N ASN A 109 -17.59 6.48 -6.55
CA ASN A 109 -17.58 7.72 -7.32
C ASN A 109 -16.22 8.07 -7.94
N MET A 110 -15.24 7.18 -7.87
CA MET A 110 -13.90 7.37 -8.42
C MET A 110 -13.55 6.29 -9.45
N GLN A 111 -12.75 6.68 -10.44
CA GLN A 111 -12.14 5.73 -11.37
C GLN A 111 -10.78 5.27 -10.85
N TYR A 112 -10.47 3.99 -11.04
CA TYR A 112 -9.21 3.38 -10.65
C TYR A 112 -8.60 2.58 -11.82
N PRO A 113 -7.25 2.53 -11.95
CA PRO A 113 -6.29 3.28 -11.12
C PRO A 113 -6.32 4.78 -11.41
N ASN A 114 -5.86 5.59 -10.45
CA ASN A 114 -5.69 7.02 -10.64
C ASN A 114 -4.39 7.54 -9.99
N PRO A 115 -3.90 8.75 -10.36
CA PRO A 115 -2.61 9.26 -9.89
C PRO A 115 -2.52 9.54 -8.38
N GLU A 116 -3.64 9.65 -7.69
CA GLU A 116 -3.66 9.95 -6.25
C GLU A 116 -3.77 8.70 -5.38
N TRP A 117 -4.57 7.74 -5.79
CA TRP A 117 -4.94 6.56 -5.00
C TRP A 117 -4.39 5.25 -5.54
N GLY A 118 -3.77 5.27 -6.74
CA GLY A 118 -3.41 4.05 -7.44
C GLY A 118 -4.62 3.16 -7.69
N TYR A 119 -4.55 1.89 -7.30
CA TYR A 119 -5.65 0.94 -7.39
C TYR A 119 -6.63 0.98 -6.20
N GLY A 120 -6.38 1.84 -5.23
CA GLY A 120 -7.25 2.03 -4.07
C GLY A 120 -6.53 1.85 -2.73
N LYS A 121 -7.31 1.86 -1.65
CA LYS A 121 -6.82 1.68 -0.28
C LYS A 121 -6.51 0.21 -0.03
N VAL A 122 -5.34 -0.08 0.54
CA VAL A 122 -4.95 -1.45 0.91
C VAL A 122 -5.96 -2.04 1.89
N ASP A 123 -6.42 -3.27 1.61
CA ASP A 123 -7.36 -4.02 2.44
C ASP A 123 -6.90 -5.48 2.50
N LEU A 124 -6.25 -5.84 3.60
CA LEU A 124 -5.72 -7.19 3.79
C LEU A 124 -6.84 -8.23 3.93
N TYR A 125 -7.91 -7.90 4.63
CA TYR A 125 -9.03 -8.82 4.83
C TYR A 125 -9.65 -9.20 3.50
N HIS A 126 -10.03 -8.21 2.68
CA HIS A 126 -10.59 -8.46 1.36
C HIS A 126 -9.60 -9.16 0.43
N THR A 127 -8.30 -8.88 0.56
CA THR A 127 -7.26 -9.60 -0.20
C THR A 127 -7.26 -11.09 0.14
N PHE A 128 -7.37 -11.45 1.42
CA PHE A 128 -7.48 -12.86 1.82
C PHE A 128 -8.78 -13.53 1.34
N GLU A 129 -9.89 -12.81 1.32
CA GLU A 129 -11.13 -13.32 0.75
C GLU A 129 -10.98 -13.73 -0.73
N LEU A 130 -10.17 -12.98 -1.49
CA LEU A 130 -9.89 -13.31 -2.90
C LEU A 130 -8.94 -14.51 -3.06
N LEU A 131 -8.12 -14.80 -2.05
CA LEU A 131 -7.15 -15.90 -2.06
C LEU A 131 -7.73 -17.22 -1.54
N THR A 132 -8.78 -17.15 -0.79
CA THR A 132 -9.45 -18.30 -0.17
C THR A 132 -10.84 -18.50 -0.73
#